data_96854a446c92806acfa88ccf51449770
#
_entry.id   96854a446c92806acfa88ccf51449770
#
_cell.length_a   1.000
_cell.length_b   1.000
_cell.length_c   1.000
_cell.angle_alpha   90.00
_cell.angle_beta   90.00
_cell.angle_gamma   90.00
#
_symmetry.space_group_name_H-M   'P 1'
#
loop_
_entity.id
_entity.type
_entity.pdbx_description
1 polymer ?
#
loop_
_entity_poly.entity_id
_entity_poly.type
_entity_poly.pdbx_seq_one_letter_code
_entity_poly.pdbx_strand_id
1 'polypeptide(L)'
;MALLNVNPTRMALMDLKRRTKASERGHKLLKDKQDGLMQAFMAIIRDARQLRVRVEGELQAAFRNFLIASAWMPPGYMENALSSPQASVELTVETKNVMSVKIPIFKLKREGSIRTYGYPTTNALLDDAVTALETVFDM
;
A
#
# COMPACT_ATOMS: atom_id res chain seq x y z
N MET A 1 -44.19 11.58 -6.81
CA MET A 1 -43.48 12.58 -7.65
C MET A 1 -43.95 13.98 -7.24
N ALA A 2 -43.06 14.85 -6.78
CA ALA A 2 -43.43 16.22 -6.46
C ALA A 2 -43.72 16.98 -7.79
N LEU A 3 -44.93 17.40 -7.96
CA LEU A 3 -45.30 18.26 -9.08
C LEU A 3 -44.65 19.62 -8.90
N LEU A 4 -43.67 19.93 -9.74
CA LEU A 4 -43.07 21.25 -9.80
C LEU A 4 -44.16 22.24 -10.29
N ASN A 5 -44.59 23.13 -9.39
CA ASN A 5 -45.55 24.20 -9.74
C ASN A 5 -44.80 25.26 -10.53
N VAL A 6 -44.75 25.08 -11.85
CA VAL A 6 -44.03 25.98 -12.76
C VAL A 6 -45.09 26.75 -13.61
N ASN A 7 -45.02 28.05 -13.60
CA ASN A 7 -45.84 28.89 -14.49
C ASN A 7 -45.53 28.53 -15.96
N PRO A 8 -46.53 28.22 -16.81
CA PRO A 8 -46.34 27.81 -18.20
C PRO A 8 -45.99 28.99 -19.10
N THR A 9 -44.84 29.61 -18.87
CA THR A 9 -44.33 30.72 -19.66
C THR A 9 -43.17 30.27 -20.56
N ARG A 10 -42.97 30.95 -21.69
CA ARG A 10 -41.89 30.69 -22.64
C ARG A 10 -40.51 30.85 -21.97
N MET A 11 -40.37 31.78 -21.04
CA MET A 11 -39.17 32.02 -20.25
C MET A 11 -38.87 30.82 -19.33
N ALA A 12 -39.88 30.34 -18.60
CA ALA A 12 -39.73 29.18 -17.73
C ALA A 12 -39.33 27.91 -18.50
N LEU A 13 -39.88 27.71 -19.69
CA LEU A 13 -39.49 26.61 -20.57
C LEU A 13 -38.01 26.71 -21.00
N MET A 14 -37.54 27.88 -21.37
CA MET A 14 -36.15 28.09 -21.76
C MET A 14 -35.20 27.88 -20.59
N ASP A 15 -35.55 28.31 -19.38
CA ASP A 15 -34.77 28.11 -18.18
C ASP A 15 -34.70 26.61 -17.80
N LEU A 16 -35.82 25.92 -17.86
CA LEU A 16 -35.84 24.44 -17.61
C LEU A 16 -34.98 23.73 -18.64
N LYS A 17 -35.05 24.05 -19.92
CA LYS A 17 -34.18 23.45 -20.95
C LYS A 17 -32.71 23.71 -20.69
N ARG A 18 -32.33 24.91 -20.23
CA ARG A 18 -30.94 25.21 -19.86
C ARG A 18 -30.48 24.39 -18.66
N ARG A 19 -31.31 24.32 -17.62
CA ARG A 19 -31.00 23.50 -16.40
C ARG A 19 -30.89 22.04 -16.74
N THR A 20 -31.78 21.46 -17.56
CA THR A 20 -31.68 20.07 -17.99
C THR A 20 -30.38 19.81 -18.74
N LYS A 21 -30.04 20.66 -19.72
CA LYS A 21 -28.79 20.52 -20.48
C LYS A 21 -27.55 20.70 -19.61
N ALA A 22 -27.58 21.57 -18.62
CA ALA A 22 -26.48 21.71 -17.65
C ALA A 22 -26.38 20.50 -16.74
N SER A 23 -27.51 19.96 -16.28
CA SER A 23 -27.56 18.73 -15.44
C SER A 23 -27.06 17.49 -16.19
N GLU A 24 -27.44 17.33 -17.45
CA GLU A 24 -26.94 16.23 -18.30
C GLU A 24 -25.43 16.28 -18.49
N ARG A 25 -24.87 17.49 -18.74
CA ARG A 25 -23.41 17.68 -18.84
C ARG A 25 -22.74 17.41 -17.51
N GLY A 26 -23.27 17.90 -16.40
CA GLY A 26 -22.76 17.64 -15.06
C GLY A 26 -22.76 16.17 -14.71
N HIS A 27 -23.85 15.47 -15.03
CA HIS A 27 -23.95 14.02 -14.83
C HIS A 27 -22.87 13.26 -15.63
N LYS A 28 -22.68 13.62 -16.90
CA LYS A 28 -21.64 13.02 -17.74
C LYS A 28 -20.25 13.23 -17.15
N LEU A 29 -19.91 14.46 -16.75
CA LEU A 29 -18.61 14.77 -16.15
C LEU A 29 -18.37 14.01 -14.84
N LEU A 30 -19.40 13.87 -14.00
CA LEU A 30 -19.32 13.08 -12.77
C LEU A 30 -19.10 11.57 -13.06
N LYS A 31 -19.77 11.06 -14.08
CA LYS A 31 -19.58 9.68 -14.52
C LYS A 31 -18.16 9.44 -15.04
N ASP A 32 -17.68 10.33 -15.92
CA ASP A 32 -16.31 10.25 -16.45
C ASP A 32 -15.27 10.30 -15.30
N LYS A 33 -15.52 11.14 -14.28
CA LYS A 33 -14.67 11.21 -13.08
C LYS A 33 -14.73 9.91 -12.25
N GLN A 34 -15.91 9.33 -12.09
CA GLN A 34 -16.09 8.05 -11.39
C GLN A 34 -15.35 6.93 -12.10
N ASP A 35 -15.48 6.83 -13.42
CA ASP A 35 -14.82 5.80 -14.23
C ASP A 35 -13.30 5.95 -14.16
N GLY A 36 -12.77 7.17 -14.22
CA GLY A 36 -11.34 7.44 -14.06
C GLY A 36 -10.80 7.07 -12.68
N LEU A 37 -11.54 7.38 -11.60
CA LEU A 37 -11.18 6.95 -10.24
C LEU A 37 -11.22 5.43 -10.10
N MET A 38 -12.21 4.76 -10.70
CA MET A 38 -12.32 3.30 -10.67
C MET A 38 -11.13 2.63 -11.39
N GLN A 39 -10.71 3.17 -12.53
CA GLN A 39 -9.52 2.68 -13.25
C GLN A 39 -8.25 2.82 -12.40
N ALA A 40 -8.03 3.99 -11.78
CA ALA A 40 -6.89 4.20 -10.89
C ALA A 40 -6.92 3.26 -9.68
N PHE A 41 -8.08 3.05 -9.08
CA PHE A 41 -8.28 2.12 -7.97
C PHE A 41 -7.95 0.67 -8.36
N MET A 42 -8.44 0.22 -9.52
CA MET A 42 -8.18 -1.14 -10.01
C MET A 42 -6.70 -1.39 -10.34
N ALA A 43 -5.97 -0.36 -10.78
CA ALA A 43 -4.52 -0.45 -10.97
C ALA A 43 -3.81 -0.67 -9.63
N ILE A 44 -4.10 0.18 -8.63
CA ILE A 44 -3.50 0.08 -7.28
C ILE A 44 -3.79 -1.29 -6.64
N ILE A 45 -5.02 -1.80 -6.78
CA ILE A 45 -5.37 -3.13 -6.23
C ILE A 45 -4.56 -4.25 -6.89
N ARG A 46 -4.36 -4.19 -8.20
CA ARG A 46 -3.55 -5.21 -8.90
C ARG A 46 -2.12 -5.20 -8.40
N ASP A 47 -1.52 -4.02 -8.33
CA ASP A 47 -0.15 -3.86 -7.85
C ASP A 47 -0.01 -4.32 -6.39
N ALA A 48 -0.95 -3.93 -5.52
CA ALA A 48 -0.97 -4.35 -4.12
C ALA A 48 -1.12 -5.88 -3.96
N ARG A 49 -1.97 -6.53 -4.79
CA ARG A 49 -2.11 -8.00 -4.76
C ARG A 49 -0.84 -8.70 -5.22
N GLN A 50 -0.20 -8.22 -6.28
CA GLN A 50 1.05 -8.79 -6.78
C GLN A 50 2.17 -8.65 -5.76
N LEU A 51 2.29 -7.46 -5.16
CA LEU A 51 3.28 -7.22 -4.11
C LEU A 51 3.04 -8.14 -2.91
N ARG A 52 1.80 -8.25 -2.45
CA ARG A 52 1.43 -9.13 -1.33
C ARG A 52 1.82 -10.58 -1.56
N VAL A 53 1.49 -11.15 -2.72
CA VAL A 53 1.84 -12.54 -3.03
C VAL A 53 3.36 -12.74 -3.03
N ARG A 54 4.11 -11.77 -3.55
CA ARG A 54 5.57 -11.81 -3.56
C ARG A 54 6.15 -11.75 -2.15
N VAL A 55 5.71 -10.79 -1.34
CA VAL A 55 6.13 -10.63 0.06
C VAL A 55 5.79 -11.89 0.88
N GLU A 56 4.58 -12.44 0.74
CA GLU A 56 4.19 -13.68 1.44
C GLU A 56 5.09 -14.86 1.08
N GLY A 57 5.46 -15.00 -0.20
CA GLY A 57 6.36 -16.06 -0.65
C GLY A 57 7.77 -15.94 -0.06
N GLU A 58 8.36 -14.75 -0.07
CA GLU A 58 9.70 -14.53 0.48
C GLU A 58 9.72 -14.60 2.00
N LEU A 59 8.71 -14.08 2.65
CA LEU A 59 8.56 -14.18 4.10
C LEU A 59 8.44 -15.64 4.57
N GLN A 60 7.71 -16.47 3.82
CA GLN A 60 7.63 -17.91 4.13
C GLN A 60 8.99 -18.59 4.02
N ALA A 61 9.80 -18.26 3.02
CA ALA A 61 11.16 -18.80 2.88
C ALA A 61 12.07 -18.34 4.04
N ALA A 62 12.00 -17.05 4.39
CA ALA A 62 12.76 -16.49 5.50
C ALA A 62 12.41 -17.15 6.84
N PHE A 63 11.12 -17.32 7.14
CA PHE A 63 10.67 -17.97 8.37
C PHE A 63 11.06 -19.44 8.44
N ARG A 64 11.05 -20.16 7.32
CA ARG A 64 11.51 -21.55 7.28
C ARG A 64 13.00 -21.63 7.63
N ASN A 65 13.84 -20.78 7.06
CA ASN A 65 15.27 -20.75 7.36
C ASN A 65 15.50 -20.35 8.83
N PHE A 66 14.74 -19.41 9.35
CA PHE A 66 14.78 -18.99 10.74
C PHE A 66 14.43 -20.15 11.71
N LEU A 67 13.38 -20.92 11.42
CA LEU A 67 13.00 -22.08 12.23
C LEU A 67 14.09 -23.16 12.22
N ILE A 68 14.70 -23.43 11.07
CA ILE A 68 15.80 -24.41 10.98
C ILE A 68 17.02 -23.88 11.75
N ALA A 69 17.38 -22.60 11.60
CA ALA A 69 18.46 -21.98 12.36
C ALA A 69 18.23 -22.08 13.87
N SER A 70 17.00 -21.84 14.33
CA SER A 70 16.60 -21.96 15.73
C SER A 70 16.78 -23.38 16.28
N ALA A 71 16.49 -24.40 15.48
CA ALA A 71 16.63 -25.81 15.90
C ALA A 71 18.08 -26.23 16.09
N TRP A 72 19.03 -25.58 15.40
CA TRP A 72 20.46 -25.86 15.48
C TRP A 72 21.22 -25.02 16.51
N MET A 73 20.63 -23.95 16.99
CA MET A 73 21.26 -23.03 17.96
C MET A 73 20.85 -23.40 19.40
N PRO A 74 21.75 -23.27 20.39
CA PRO A 74 21.39 -23.42 21.78
C PRO A 74 20.34 -22.39 22.24
N PRO A 75 19.49 -22.72 23.21
CA PRO A 75 18.49 -21.81 23.76
C PRO A 75 19.13 -20.50 24.23
N GLY A 76 18.50 -19.35 23.87
CA GLY A 76 18.96 -18.01 24.26
C GLY A 76 20.02 -17.37 23.35
N TYR A 77 20.75 -18.14 22.54
CA TYR A 77 21.77 -17.57 21.64
C TYR A 77 21.14 -16.75 20.52
N MET A 78 20.01 -17.21 19.96
CA MET A 78 19.29 -16.50 18.93
C MET A 78 18.68 -15.19 19.45
N GLU A 79 18.08 -15.22 20.63
CA GLU A 79 17.53 -14.01 21.27
C GLU A 79 18.62 -12.98 21.52
N ASN A 80 19.78 -13.42 22.02
CA ASN A 80 20.93 -12.53 22.23
C ASN A 80 21.46 -11.96 20.91
N ALA A 81 21.54 -12.76 19.84
CA ALA A 81 22.01 -12.32 18.54
C ALA A 81 21.11 -11.22 17.92
N LEU A 82 19.80 -11.34 18.12
CA LEU A 82 18.81 -10.44 17.54
C LEU A 82 18.36 -9.29 18.47
N SER A 83 18.86 -9.26 19.72
CA SER A 83 18.39 -8.28 20.73
C SER A 83 18.86 -6.86 20.47
N SER A 84 19.93 -6.65 19.70
CA SER A 84 20.55 -5.34 19.50
C SER A 84 20.80 -5.01 18.02
N PRO A 85 19.76 -4.90 17.19
CA PRO A 85 19.95 -4.50 15.79
C PRO A 85 20.39 -3.03 15.74
N GLN A 86 21.34 -2.73 14.86
CA GLN A 86 21.75 -1.33 14.56
C GLN A 86 20.95 -0.77 13.38
N ALA A 87 19.96 -1.52 12.88
CA ALA A 87 19.09 -1.05 11.83
C ALA A 87 17.94 -0.21 12.40
N SER A 88 17.72 0.94 11.83
CA SER A 88 16.53 1.77 12.05
C SER A 88 15.68 1.83 10.78
N VAL A 89 14.37 1.79 10.96
CA VAL A 89 13.41 1.89 9.86
C VAL A 89 12.53 3.10 10.12
N GLU A 90 12.55 4.06 9.21
CA GLU A 90 11.72 5.25 9.24
C GLU A 90 10.66 5.16 8.15
N LEU A 91 9.40 5.30 8.54
CA LEU A 91 8.26 5.34 7.63
C LEU A 91 7.76 6.77 7.48
N THR A 92 7.94 7.36 6.31
CA THR A 92 7.41 8.68 5.98
C THR A 92 6.15 8.54 5.14
N VAL A 93 5.08 9.25 5.54
CA VAL A 93 3.80 9.25 4.85
C VAL A 93 3.64 10.57 4.10
N GLU A 94 3.66 10.53 2.78
CA GLU A 94 3.35 11.66 1.91
C GLU A 94 1.93 11.52 1.36
N THR A 95 1.30 12.63 0.98
CA THR A 95 -0.02 12.60 0.34
C THR A 95 0.08 13.02 -1.11
N LYS A 96 -0.45 12.17 -2.01
CA LYS A 96 -0.64 12.48 -3.43
C LYS A 96 -2.12 12.75 -3.71
N ASN A 97 -2.39 13.74 -4.53
CA ASN A 97 -3.77 14.05 -4.96
C ASN A 97 -4.04 13.39 -6.32
N VAL A 98 -5.06 12.52 -6.36
CA VAL A 98 -5.55 11.89 -7.60
C VAL A 98 -7.01 12.28 -7.77
N MET A 99 -7.32 13.14 -8.75
CA MET A 99 -8.67 13.61 -9.04
C MET A 99 -9.43 14.17 -7.81
N SER A 100 -8.75 14.96 -6.98
CA SER A 100 -9.26 15.52 -5.72
C SER A 100 -9.40 14.55 -4.54
N VAL A 101 -8.93 13.29 -4.68
CA VAL A 101 -8.83 12.33 -3.59
C VAL A 101 -7.37 12.28 -3.09
N LYS A 102 -7.17 12.49 -1.81
CA LYS A 102 -5.84 12.39 -1.17
C LYS A 102 -5.52 10.93 -0.91
N ILE A 103 -4.44 10.44 -1.51
CA ILE A 103 -3.95 9.08 -1.36
C ILE A 103 -2.64 9.12 -0.59
N PRO A 104 -2.46 8.35 0.50
CA PRO A 104 -1.19 8.24 1.19
C PRO A 104 -0.17 7.48 0.33
N ILE A 105 1.06 7.98 0.28
CA ILE A 105 2.22 7.28 -0.28
C ILE A 105 3.17 7.02 0.88
N PHE A 106 3.51 5.77 1.07
CA PHE A 106 4.46 5.34 2.07
C PHE A 106 5.86 5.29 1.46
N LYS A 107 6.79 5.97 2.11
CA LYS A 107 8.22 5.90 1.80
C LYS A 107 8.93 5.29 3.00
N LEU A 108 9.56 4.18 2.77
CA LEU A 108 10.34 3.49 3.79
C LEU A 108 11.82 3.84 3.58
N LYS A 109 12.48 4.28 4.62
CA LYS A 109 13.92 4.55 4.65
C LYS A 109 14.54 3.65 5.70
N ARG A 110 15.50 2.82 5.29
CA ARG A 110 16.25 1.96 6.17
C ARG A 110 17.68 2.48 6.29
N GLU A 111 18.18 2.56 7.50
CA GLU A 111 19.57 2.90 7.81
C GLU A 111 20.16 1.86 8.74
N GLY A 112 21.44 1.53 8.54
CA GLY A 112 22.16 0.55 9.35
C GLY A 112 22.03 -0.89 8.87
N SER A 113 22.57 -1.83 9.66
CA SER A 113 22.57 -3.28 9.39
C SER A 113 21.85 -4.04 10.49
N ILE A 114 21.08 -5.05 10.10
CA ILE A 114 20.44 -5.98 11.05
C ILE A 114 21.50 -6.94 11.61
N ARG A 115 22.55 -7.25 10.83
CA ARG A 115 23.63 -8.15 11.23
C ARG A 115 24.62 -7.47 12.17
N THR A 116 24.40 -7.58 13.46
CA THR A 116 25.28 -7.04 14.50
C THR A 116 25.88 -8.12 15.40
N TYR A 117 25.58 -9.38 15.09
CA TYR A 117 26.00 -10.55 15.88
C TYR A 117 27.32 -11.12 15.37
N GLY A 118 28.06 -11.77 16.27
CA GLY A 118 29.33 -12.40 15.96
C GLY A 118 29.19 -13.80 15.41
N TYR A 119 30.04 -14.16 14.44
CA TYR A 119 30.08 -15.45 13.76
C TYR A 119 30.23 -16.71 14.67
N PRO A 120 30.94 -16.66 15.83
CA PRO A 120 31.15 -17.88 16.63
C PRO A 120 29.89 -18.48 17.26
N THR A 121 28.83 -17.69 17.39
CA THR A 121 27.59 -18.07 18.09
C THR A 121 26.38 -18.21 17.17
N THR A 122 26.58 -18.02 15.87
CA THR A 122 25.51 -18.03 14.85
C THR A 122 25.83 -19.04 13.73
N ASN A 123 24.84 -19.37 12.94
CA ASN A 123 24.99 -20.26 11.79
C ASN A 123 24.60 -19.55 10.47
N ALA A 124 25.07 -20.11 9.35
CA ALA A 124 24.78 -19.57 8.02
C ALA A 124 23.28 -19.49 7.69
N LEU A 125 22.47 -20.38 8.28
CA LEU A 125 21.01 -20.37 8.07
C LEU A 125 20.33 -19.12 8.68
N LEU A 126 20.89 -18.61 9.80
CA LEU A 126 20.43 -17.34 10.36
C LEU A 126 20.79 -16.18 9.46
N ASP A 127 21.98 -16.19 8.86
CA ASP A 127 22.40 -15.16 7.90
C ASP A 127 21.52 -15.15 6.66
N ASP A 128 21.18 -16.33 6.14
CA ASP A 128 20.25 -16.47 5.00
C ASP A 128 18.85 -15.96 5.35
N ALA A 129 18.35 -16.29 6.56
CA ALA A 129 17.05 -15.81 7.02
C ALA A 129 17.01 -14.28 7.16
N VAL A 130 18.05 -13.68 7.76
CA VAL A 130 18.16 -12.24 7.92
C VAL A 130 18.27 -11.56 6.56
N THR A 131 19.04 -12.11 5.62
CA THR A 131 19.17 -11.59 4.25
C THR A 131 17.83 -11.61 3.52
N ALA A 132 17.09 -12.73 3.64
CA ALA A 132 15.77 -12.85 3.04
C ALA A 132 14.77 -11.85 3.64
N LEU A 133 14.84 -11.57 4.94
CA LEU A 133 14.04 -10.52 5.57
C LEU A 133 14.44 -9.12 5.10
N GLU A 134 15.74 -8.86 4.91
CA GLU A 134 16.22 -7.58 4.36
C GLU A 134 15.68 -7.33 2.95
N THR A 135 15.63 -8.35 2.09
CA THR A 135 15.07 -8.21 0.73
C THR A 135 13.58 -7.87 0.72
N VAL A 136 12.82 -8.38 1.71
CA VAL A 136 11.40 -8.05 1.87
C VAL A 136 11.20 -6.56 2.21
N PHE A 137 12.10 -5.95 2.98
CA PHE A 137 12.03 -4.51 3.29
C PHE A 137 12.37 -3.62 2.09
N ASP A 138 13.12 -4.12 1.12
CA ASP A 138 13.54 -3.37 -0.07
C ASP A 138 12.51 -3.46 -1.23
N MET A 139 11.40 -4.19 -1.04
CA MET A 139 10.28 -4.33 -1.99
C MET A 139 9.20 -3.28 -1.80
#